data_7c512ac2495c960875683f739a084ce4
#
_entry.id   7c512ac2495c960875683f739a084ce4
#
_cell.length_a   1.000
_cell.length_b   1.000
_cell.length_c   1.000
_cell.angle_alpha   90.00
_cell.angle_beta   90.00
_cell.angle_gamma   90.00
#
_symmetry.space_group_name_H-M   'P 1'
#
loop_
_entity.id
_entity.type
_entity.pdbx_description
1 polymer ?
#
loop_
_entity_poly.entity_id
_entity_poly.type
_entity_poly.pdbx_seq_one_letter_code
_entity_poly.pdbx_strand_id
1 'polypeptide(L)'
;MPMRSAAVPAPASQAPQSIDVREGLARNAITFPDGIPGFEACRRFVLLASEAIAPLQRLEAIDGPPAAFVGIDPRLALSGYRCRLSATDMHALGADASTTLLWFAIIASEADGTLVANLRAPIVINPERMVGRQVLPDDGLYPIRHVLQGRA
;
A
#
# COMPACT_ATOMS: atom_id res chain seq x y z
N MET A 1 1.75 20.79 -26.08
CA MET A 1 1.66 20.05 -26.63
C MET A 1 1.52 19.71 -26.39
N PRO A 2 1.69 20.03 -26.11
CA PRO A 2 1.59 19.35 -26.53
C PRO A 2 1.49 19.00 -26.00
N MET A 3 2.08 19.23 -25.51
CA MET A 3 2.01 18.45 -25.84
C MET A 3 1.95 18.10 -25.37
N ARG A 4 2.52 18.40 -24.75
CA ARG A 4 2.45 17.68 -25.05
C ARG A 4 2.51 17.21 -24.41
N SER A 5 2.82 17.65 -24.33
CA SER A 5 2.78 16.83 -24.59
C SER A 5 2.80 16.42 -24.22
N ALA A 6 3.42 16.46 -23.79
CA ALA A 6 3.44 15.70 -24.18
C ALA A 6 3.48 15.18 -24.03
N ALA A 7 3.90 15.27 -23.91
CA ALA A 7 3.89 14.45 -24.42
C ALA A 7 4.09 13.99 -24.51
N VAL A 8 4.51 13.98 -24.34
CA VAL A 8 4.63 13.18 -25.02
C VAL A 8 4.63 12.73 -25.28
N PRO A 9 5.08 12.66 -25.54
CA PRO A 9 4.90 11.98 -26.34
C PRO A 9 4.94 11.38 -26.51
N ALA A 10 5.18 11.31 -26.75
CA ALA A 10 5.08 10.60 -27.38
C ALA A 10 5.15 10.09 -27.89
N PRO A 11 5.93 9.87 -27.75
CA PRO A 11 5.86 9.29 -28.89
C PRO A 11 4.71 8.70 -29.27
N ALA A 12 4.45 8.90 -29.92
CA ALA A 12 3.44 8.43 -30.70
C ALA A 12 2.91 7.09 -30.38
N SER A 13 3.63 6.21 -29.95
CA SER A 13 3.19 4.86 -29.69
C SER A 13 2.76 4.64 -28.23
N GLN A 14 2.48 5.70 -27.53
CA GLN A 14 2.25 5.61 -26.09
C GLN A 14 0.88 5.07 -25.73
N ALA A 15 -0.15 5.38 -26.49
CA ALA A 15 -1.51 5.03 -26.11
C ALA A 15 -1.74 3.53 -25.99
N PRO A 16 -1.31 2.68 -26.93
CA PRO A 16 -1.48 1.24 -26.75
C PRO A 16 -0.77 0.71 -25.52
N GLN A 17 0.41 1.24 -25.24
CA GLN A 17 1.15 0.83 -24.07
C GLN A 17 0.40 1.16 -22.78
N SER A 18 -0.25 2.33 -22.75
CA SER A 18 -1.02 2.72 -21.57
C SER A 18 -2.17 1.76 -21.32
N ILE A 19 -2.85 1.31 -22.38
CA ILE A 19 -3.93 0.37 -22.24
C ILE A 19 -3.42 -0.96 -21.71
N ASP A 20 -2.31 -1.44 -22.24
CA ASP A 20 -1.74 -2.70 -21.80
C ASP A 20 -1.30 -2.63 -20.35
N VAL A 21 -0.73 -1.51 -19.94
CA VAL A 21 -0.31 -1.32 -18.56
C VAL A 21 -1.52 -1.36 -17.63
N ARG A 22 -2.61 -0.71 -18.01
CA ARG A 22 -3.81 -0.71 -17.17
C ARG A 22 -4.38 -2.11 -17.02
N GLU A 23 -4.40 -2.89 -18.08
CA GLU A 23 -4.88 -4.27 -17.99
C GLU A 23 -3.97 -5.10 -17.09
N GLY A 24 -2.67 -4.91 -17.18
CA GLY A 24 -1.73 -5.59 -16.33
C GLY A 24 -1.93 -5.24 -14.87
N LEU A 25 -2.14 -3.95 -14.58
CA LEU A 25 -2.41 -3.52 -13.22
C LEU A 25 -3.70 -4.13 -12.69
N ALA A 26 -4.74 -4.17 -13.54
CA ALA A 26 -6.02 -4.73 -13.11
C ALA A 26 -5.88 -6.21 -12.74
N ARG A 27 -5.03 -6.96 -13.46
CA ARG A 27 -4.83 -8.36 -13.15
C ARG A 27 -4.09 -8.56 -11.83
N ASN A 28 -3.34 -7.55 -11.40
CA ASN A 28 -2.60 -7.61 -10.14
C ASN A 28 -3.27 -6.81 -9.04
N ALA A 29 -4.57 -6.57 -9.18
CA ALA A 29 -5.30 -5.76 -8.22
C ALA A 29 -5.52 -6.53 -6.93
N ILE A 30 -5.34 -5.83 -5.83
CA ILE A 30 -5.63 -6.32 -4.50
C ILE A 30 -6.99 -5.80 -4.11
N THR A 31 -7.88 -6.67 -3.69
CA THR A 31 -9.22 -6.28 -3.27
C THR A 31 -9.23 -6.03 -1.78
N PHE A 32 -9.81 -4.90 -1.39
CA PHE A 32 -10.02 -4.56 0.02
C PHE A 32 -11.54 -4.61 0.26
N PRO A 33 -12.08 -5.75 0.65
CA PRO A 33 -13.53 -5.91 0.76
C PRO A 33 -14.19 -4.90 1.70
N ASP A 34 -13.46 -4.52 2.76
CA ASP A 34 -13.97 -3.54 3.72
C ASP A 34 -13.52 -2.13 3.40
N GLY A 35 -12.74 -1.94 2.33
CA GLY A 35 -12.13 -0.66 2.04
C GLY A 35 -11.03 -0.34 3.04
N ILE A 36 -10.47 0.85 2.89
CA ILE A 36 -9.52 1.39 3.87
C ILE A 36 -10.25 2.52 4.56
N PRO A 37 -10.29 2.57 5.90
CA PRO A 37 -11.03 3.61 6.60
C PRO A 37 -10.71 5.00 6.08
N GLY A 38 -11.73 5.75 5.76
CA GLY A 38 -11.62 7.07 5.15
C GLY A 38 -11.55 7.05 3.63
N PHE A 39 -11.41 5.87 3.03
CA PHE A 39 -11.26 5.71 1.58
C PHE A 39 -12.11 4.56 1.07
N GLU A 40 -13.28 4.38 1.68
CA GLU A 40 -14.11 3.20 1.43
C GLU A 40 -14.66 3.14 0.01
N ALA A 41 -14.62 4.26 -0.72
CA ALA A 41 -15.06 4.26 -2.11
C ALA A 41 -14.05 3.55 -3.03
N CYS A 42 -12.84 3.29 -2.54
CA CYS A 42 -11.82 2.58 -3.30
C CYS A 42 -11.69 1.17 -2.73
N ARG A 43 -11.90 0.17 -3.57
CA ARG A 43 -11.88 -1.22 -3.13
C ARG A 43 -10.81 -2.05 -3.80
N ARG A 44 -10.17 -1.51 -4.83
CA ARG A 44 -9.14 -2.24 -5.56
C ARG A 44 -7.91 -1.37 -5.68
N PHE A 45 -6.76 -1.94 -5.34
CA PHE A 45 -5.50 -1.24 -5.29
C PHE A 45 -4.41 -2.08 -5.95
N VAL A 46 -3.33 -1.42 -6.36
CA VAL A 46 -2.12 -2.11 -6.78
C VAL A 46 -0.97 -1.65 -5.90
N LEU A 47 -0.06 -2.57 -5.63
CA LEU A 47 1.13 -2.29 -4.84
C LEU A 47 2.30 -2.13 -5.79
N LEU A 48 2.95 -0.97 -5.73
CA LEU A 48 4.02 -0.60 -6.65
C LEU A 48 5.32 -0.39 -5.89
N ALA A 49 6.39 -0.96 -6.40
CA ALA A 49 7.72 -0.79 -5.84
C ALA A 49 8.65 -0.31 -6.95
N SER A 50 9.65 0.49 -6.58
CA SER A 50 10.68 0.89 -7.51
C SER A 50 11.94 1.19 -6.74
N GLU A 51 13.07 1.13 -7.42
CA GLU A 51 14.34 1.44 -6.79
C GLU A 51 14.43 2.90 -6.36
N ALA A 52 13.71 3.77 -7.06
CA ALA A 52 13.75 5.20 -6.77
C ALA A 52 13.27 5.52 -5.37
N ILE A 53 12.34 4.74 -4.82
CA ILE A 53 11.78 5.01 -3.50
C ILE A 53 12.04 3.88 -2.50
N ALA A 54 12.71 2.80 -2.93
CA ALA A 54 12.97 1.69 -2.02
C ALA A 54 13.64 2.18 -0.74
N PRO A 55 13.28 1.65 0.44
CA PRO A 55 12.39 0.51 0.68
C PRO A 55 10.90 0.88 0.77
N LEU A 56 10.54 2.08 0.38
CA LEU A 56 9.15 2.51 0.39
C LEU A 56 8.41 1.92 -0.81
N GLN A 57 7.10 1.81 -0.68
CA GLN A 57 6.24 1.32 -1.74
C GLN A 57 5.01 2.21 -1.82
N ARG A 58 4.29 2.11 -2.92
CA ARG A 58 3.04 2.84 -3.10
C ARG A 58 1.90 1.86 -3.26
N LEU A 59 0.79 2.20 -2.63
CA LEU A 59 -0.45 1.45 -2.78
C LEU A 59 -1.45 2.41 -3.43
N GLU A 60 -1.82 2.15 -4.68
CA GLU A 60 -2.63 3.06 -5.47
C GLU A 60 -3.98 2.46 -5.80
N ALA A 61 -5.02 3.25 -5.62
CA ALA A 61 -6.37 2.84 -6.01
C ALA A 61 -6.49 2.82 -7.52
N ILE A 62 -7.14 1.80 -8.04
CA ILE A 62 -7.43 1.71 -9.47
C ILE A 62 -8.92 1.82 -9.74
N ASP A 63 -9.73 2.07 -8.71
CA ASP A 63 -11.16 2.33 -8.84
C ASP A 63 -11.51 3.45 -7.88
N GLY A 64 -12.70 4.01 -8.06
CA GLY A 64 -13.18 5.09 -7.20
C GLY A 64 -12.38 6.37 -7.35
N PRO A 65 -12.51 7.29 -6.39
CA PRO A 65 -11.74 8.54 -6.41
C PRO A 65 -10.25 8.27 -6.31
N PRO A 66 -9.40 9.13 -6.89
CA PRO A 66 -7.96 8.93 -6.79
C PRO A 66 -7.48 8.85 -5.35
N ALA A 67 -6.69 7.84 -5.05
CA ALA A 67 -6.09 7.68 -3.72
C ALA A 67 -4.80 6.90 -3.88
N ALA A 68 -3.80 7.30 -3.11
CA ALA A 68 -2.52 6.61 -3.10
C ALA A 68 -1.89 6.77 -1.73
N PHE A 69 -1.24 5.72 -1.28
CA PHE A 69 -0.54 5.71 0.00
C PHE A 69 0.91 5.33 -0.24
N VAL A 70 1.81 5.99 0.48
CA VAL A 70 3.19 5.55 0.55
C VAL A 70 3.35 4.79 1.87
N GLY A 71 4.09 3.70 1.83
CA GLY A 71 4.26 2.90 3.02
C GLY A 71 5.57 2.13 3.03
N ILE A 72 5.78 1.43 4.13
CA ILE A 72 6.99 0.67 4.37
C ILE A 72 6.61 -0.60 5.12
N ASP A 73 7.37 -1.67 4.92
CA ASP A 73 7.23 -2.84 5.76
C ASP A 73 7.55 -2.41 7.20
N PRO A 74 6.62 -2.56 8.14
CA PRO A 74 6.86 -2.08 9.50
C PRO A 74 8.06 -2.73 10.17
N ARG A 75 8.48 -3.92 9.73
CA ARG A 75 9.66 -4.57 10.28
C ARG A 75 10.94 -3.86 9.86
N LEU A 76 10.91 -3.11 8.76
CA LEU A 76 12.03 -2.28 8.35
C LEU A 76 12.03 -0.95 9.11
N ALA A 77 10.86 -0.48 9.50
CA ALA A 77 10.77 0.77 10.25
C ALA A 77 11.16 0.59 11.70
N LEU A 78 10.87 -0.58 12.26
CA LEU A 78 11.14 -0.84 13.69
C LEU A 78 11.57 -2.29 13.83
N SER A 79 12.83 -2.48 14.18
CA SER A 79 13.37 -3.81 14.43
C SER A 79 12.59 -4.48 15.56
N GLY A 80 12.23 -5.73 15.34
CA GLY A 80 11.48 -6.47 16.33
C GLY A 80 9.98 -6.24 16.29
N TYR A 81 9.51 -5.49 15.29
CA TYR A 81 8.08 -5.26 15.15
C TYR A 81 7.34 -6.59 15.04
N ARG A 82 6.26 -6.71 15.81
CA ARG A 82 5.40 -7.88 15.77
C ARG A 82 3.96 -7.44 15.87
N CYS A 83 3.13 -8.03 15.04
CA CYS A 83 1.70 -7.78 15.09
C CYS A 83 1.01 -9.12 14.95
N ARG A 84 0.20 -9.45 15.95
CA ARG A 84 -0.57 -10.69 15.93
C ARG A 84 -1.93 -10.41 15.33
N LEU A 85 -2.27 -11.17 14.31
CA LEU A 85 -3.57 -11.04 13.66
C LEU A 85 -4.61 -11.83 14.44
N SER A 86 -5.79 -11.26 14.56
CA SER A 86 -6.92 -11.95 15.18
C SER A 86 -7.42 -13.04 14.25
N ALA A 87 -8.21 -13.96 14.79
CA ALA A 87 -8.85 -14.98 13.97
C ALA A 87 -9.76 -14.34 12.92
N THR A 88 -10.41 -13.23 13.28
CA THR A 88 -11.25 -12.50 12.34
C THR A 88 -10.42 -11.96 11.17
N ASP A 89 -9.25 -11.37 11.46
CA ASP A 89 -8.37 -10.86 10.43
C ASP A 89 -7.86 -11.97 9.53
N MET A 90 -7.43 -13.09 10.14
CA MET A 90 -6.93 -14.22 9.35
C MET A 90 -8.01 -14.76 8.43
N HIS A 91 -9.23 -14.88 8.94
CA HIS A 91 -10.34 -15.37 8.13
C HIS A 91 -10.64 -14.41 6.98
N ALA A 92 -10.68 -13.10 7.27
CA ALA A 92 -10.97 -12.09 6.25
C ALA A 92 -9.92 -12.10 5.14
N LEU A 93 -8.66 -12.41 5.50
CA LEU A 93 -7.57 -12.47 4.52
C LEU A 93 -7.47 -13.82 3.82
N GLY A 94 -8.27 -14.80 4.26
CA GLY A 94 -8.16 -16.15 3.72
C GLY A 94 -6.82 -16.79 4.04
N ALA A 95 -6.25 -16.46 5.20
CA ALA A 95 -4.89 -16.87 5.56
C ALA A 95 -4.89 -17.86 6.70
N ASP A 96 -3.84 -18.66 6.75
CA ASP A 96 -3.59 -19.56 7.87
C ASP A 96 -2.14 -19.39 8.31
N ALA A 97 -1.70 -20.23 9.25
CA ALA A 97 -0.38 -20.10 9.83
C ALA A 97 0.75 -20.26 8.81
N SER A 98 0.48 -20.91 7.68
CA SER A 98 1.49 -21.13 6.64
C SER A 98 1.51 -20.06 5.57
N THR A 99 0.57 -19.13 5.60
CA THR A 99 0.46 -18.09 4.57
C THR A 99 1.51 -17.00 4.80
N THR A 100 2.27 -16.67 3.75
CA THR A 100 3.18 -15.53 3.81
C THR A 100 2.40 -14.27 3.47
N LEU A 101 2.42 -13.33 4.39
CA LEU A 101 1.68 -12.08 4.24
C LEU A 101 2.63 -10.93 3.98
N LEU A 102 2.14 -9.93 3.27
CA LEU A 102 2.85 -8.68 3.06
C LEU A 102 2.31 -7.65 4.04
N TRP A 103 3.20 -6.81 4.56
CA TRP A 103 2.86 -5.81 5.57
C TRP A 103 3.22 -4.43 5.07
N PHE A 104 2.36 -3.46 5.32
CA PHE A 104 2.51 -2.11 4.79
C PHE A 104 2.03 -1.12 5.83
N ALA A 105 2.96 -0.36 6.40
CA ALA A 105 2.64 0.70 7.34
C ALA A 105 2.56 2.01 6.57
N ILE A 106 1.43 2.68 6.65
CA ILE A 106 1.21 3.93 5.91
C ILE A 106 2.09 5.02 6.50
N ILE A 107 2.74 5.75 5.62
CA ILE A 107 3.64 6.85 5.96
C ILE A 107 2.92 8.18 5.70
N ALA A 108 3.05 9.10 6.64
CA ALA A 108 2.58 10.46 6.48
C ALA A 108 3.74 11.42 6.66
N SER A 109 3.64 12.58 6.03
CA SER A 109 4.62 13.65 6.19
C SER A 109 4.00 14.71 7.09
N GLU A 110 4.73 15.09 8.13
CA GLU A 110 4.27 16.14 9.04
C GLU A 110 4.66 17.51 8.49
N ALA A 111 4.15 18.57 9.14
CA ALA A 111 4.34 19.92 8.64
C ALA A 111 5.80 20.30 8.49
N ASP A 112 6.66 19.76 9.35
CA ASP A 112 8.10 20.06 9.31
C ASP A 112 8.88 19.12 8.39
N GLY A 113 8.18 18.26 7.65
CA GLY A 113 8.81 17.32 6.73
C GLY A 113 9.18 15.98 7.36
N THR A 114 8.97 15.83 8.66
CA THR A 114 9.24 14.56 9.33
C THR A 114 8.31 13.48 8.79
N LEU A 115 8.86 12.32 8.50
CA LEU A 115 8.06 11.18 8.05
C LEU A 115 7.73 10.30 9.25
N VAL A 116 6.47 9.91 9.34
CA VAL A 116 5.99 9.04 10.41
C VAL A 116 5.24 7.88 9.81
N ALA A 117 5.37 6.72 10.43
CA ALA A 117 4.69 5.50 9.99
C ALA A 117 3.66 5.08 11.02
N ASN A 118 2.50 4.66 10.54
CA ASN A 118 1.46 4.15 11.43
C ASN A 118 1.71 2.68 11.70
N LEU A 119 2.38 2.40 12.81
CA LEU A 119 2.71 1.02 13.18
C LEU A 119 1.58 0.34 13.93
N ARG A 120 0.56 1.11 14.37
CA ARG A 120 -0.56 0.56 15.11
C ARG A 120 -1.60 -0.08 14.22
N ALA A 121 -1.77 0.44 13.01
CA ALA A 121 -2.81 -0.05 12.11
C ALA A 121 -2.23 -0.35 10.73
N PRO A 122 -1.42 -1.41 10.61
CA PRO A 122 -0.82 -1.75 9.33
C PRO A 122 -1.83 -2.32 8.36
N ILE A 123 -1.51 -2.20 7.08
CA ILE A 123 -2.23 -2.90 6.03
C ILE A 123 -1.55 -4.24 5.85
N VAL A 124 -2.34 -5.31 5.78
CA VAL A 124 -1.85 -6.67 5.59
C VAL A 124 -2.46 -7.19 4.30
N ILE A 125 -1.64 -7.81 3.48
CA ILE A 125 -2.06 -8.32 2.17
C ILE A 125 -1.70 -9.79 2.08
N ASN A 126 -2.69 -10.58 1.65
CA ASN A 126 -2.47 -11.98 1.31
C ASN A 126 -2.24 -12.06 -0.20
N PRO A 127 -0.99 -12.25 -0.63
CA PRO A 127 -0.71 -12.20 -2.07
C PRO A 127 -1.24 -13.42 -2.83
N GLU A 128 -1.52 -14.51 -2.12
CA GLU A 128 -2.09 -15.70 -2.78
C GLU A 128 -3.54 -15.49 -3.14
N ARG A 129 -4.27 -14.69 -2.35
CA ARG A 129 -5.67 -14.42 -2.59
C ARG A 129 -5.91 -13.03 -3.15
N MET A 130 -4.88 -12.19 -3.17
CA MET A 130 -4.97 -10.80 -3.61
C MET A 130 -6.05 -10.06 -2.84
N VAL A 131 -6.00 -10.19 -1.53
CA VAL A 131 -6.92 -9.55 -0.60
C VAL A 131 -6.11 -8.80 0.44
N GLY A 132 -6.55 -7.60 0.78
CA GLY A 132 -5.89 -6.77 1.77
C GLY A 132 -6.87 -6.24 2.80
N ARG A 133 -6.33 -5.81 3.93
CA ARG A 133 -7.13 -5.31 5.04
C ARG A 133 -6.25 -4.47 5.95
N GLN A 134 -6.76 -3.34 6.41
CA GLN A 134 -6.09 -2.60 7.48
C GLN A 134 -6.51 -3.24 8.80
N VAL A 135 -5.55 -3.63 9.62
CA VAL A 135 -5.83 -4.33 10.86
C VAL A 135 -5.54 -3.43 12.04
N LEU A 136 -6.27 -3.68 13.13
CA LEU A 136 -6.12 -2.92 14.38
C LEU A 136 -5.86 -3.92 15.50
N PRO A 137 -4.58 -4.20 15.80
CA PRO A 137 -4.25 -5.12 16.88
C PRO A 137 -4.80 -4.63 18.19
N ASP A 138 -5.32 -5.56 19.00
CA ASP A 138 -5.96 -5.21 20.27
C ASP A 138 -5.01 -4.63 21.29
N ASP A 139 -3.74 -5.04 21.25
CA ASP A 139 -2.79 -4.66 22.28
C ASP A 139 -2.36 -3.19 22.21
N GLY A 140 -2.51 -2.55 21.04
CA GLY A 140 -2.18 -1.15 20.88
C GLY A 140 -0.74 -0.81 21.25
N LEU A 141 0.19 -1.75 21.08
CA LEU A 141 1.57 -1.59 21.54
C LEU A 141 2.34 -0.53 20.77
N TYR A 142 1.96 -0.27 19.53
CA TYR A 142 2.78 0.56 18.66
C TYR A 142 2.12 1.90 18.42
N PRO A 143 2.94 2.94 18.15
CA PRO A 143 2.39 4.28 17.94
C PRO A 143 1.81 4.44 16.54
N ILE A 144 0.87 5.38 16.44
CA ILE A 144 0.30 5.79 15.15
C ILE A 144 1.32 6.63 14.38
N ARG A 145 2.21 7.31 15.08
CA ARG A 145 3.16 8.26 14.50
C ARG A 145 4.59 7.89 14.90
N HIS A 146 5.05 6.75 14.42
CA HIS A 146 6.43 6.34 14.65
C HIS A 146 7.35 7.13 13.69
N VAL A 147 8.27 7.91 14.25
CA VAL A 147 9.19 8.71 13.45
C VAL A 147 10.17 7.80 12.74
N LEU A 148 10.28 7.95 11.42
CA LEU A 148 11.25 7.18 10.64
C LEU A 148 12.62 7.82 10.76
N GLN A 149 13.63 6.99 11.01
CA GLN A 149 15.00 7.47 11.07
C GLN A 149 15.45 7.77 9.65
N GLY A 150 15.84 8.94 9.44
CA GLY A 150 16.22 9.36 8.14
C GLY A 150 17.48 8.75 7.67
N ARG A 151 17.60 8.83 7.01
CA ARG A 151 18.37 8.71 6.49
C ARG A 151 18.78 9.67 6.01
N ALA A 152 19.05 9.93 6.27
CA ALA A 152 19.20 11.04 6.03
C ALA A 152 19.71 11.48 4.93
#